data_53c5fd201e9ef17078b7bc69dc18ac7c
#
_entry.id   53c5fd201e9ef17078b7bc69dc18ac7c
#
_cell.length_a   1.000
_cell.length_b   1.000
_cell.length_c   1.000
_cell.angle_alpha   90.00
_cell.angle_beta   90.00
_cell.angle_gamma   90.00
#
_symmetry.space_group_name_H-M   'P 1'
#
loop_
_entity.id
_entity.type
_entity.pdbx_description
1 polymer ?
#
loop_
_entity_poly.entity_id
_entity_poly.type
_entity_poly.pdbx_seq_one_letter_code
_entity_poly.pdbx_strand_id
1 'polypeptide(L)'
;MSVDDAKRAIDIGCTAIMISNHGGRQLDGSRSPFDQVKAIRDAVGDKLEVILDGGVRRGTHVLKALAAGATACSFGKAFLFSLGAGGQQGVEKLLQNMHDEIRRNMILMGCKSIRDLDESKIIYRR
;
A
#
# COMPACT_ATOMS: atom_id res chain seq x y z
N MET A 1 9.38 3.07 -11.08
CA MET A 1 9.01 3.59 -9.75
C MET A 1 10.00 4.69 -9.33
N SER A 2 9.82 5.85 -9.83
CA SER A 2 10.65 7.01 -9.48
C SER A 2 9.78 8.25 -9.30
N VAL A 3 10.33 9.25 -8.60
CA VAL A 3 9.69 10.56 -8.45
C VAL A 3 9.49 11.23 -9.82
N ASP A 4 10.46 11.07 -10.72
CA ASP A 4 10.40 11.67 -12.05
C ASP A 4 9.30 11.05 -12.91
N ASP A 5 9.11 9.73 -12.85
CA ASP A 5 8.00 9.08 -13.55
C ASP A 5 6.64 9.51 -13.00
N ALA A 6 6.54 9.71 -11.68
CA ALA A 6 5.31 10.20 -11.07
C ALA A 6 4.97 11.63 -11.52
N LYS A 7 5.99 12.52 -11.65
CA LYS A 7 5.80 13.87 -12.20
C LYS A 7 5.37 13.83 -13.67
N ARG A 8 6.01 12.98 -14.48
CA ARG A 8 5.63 12.79 -15.89
C ARG A 8 4.18 12.27 -16.03
N ALA A 9 3.74 11.41 -15.09
CA ALA A 9 2.35 10.94 -15.08
C ALA A 9 1.36 12.11 -14.90
N ILE A 10 1.68 13.09 -14.05
CA ILE A 10 0.88 14.32 -13.92
C ILE A 10 0.86 15.09 -15.25
N ASP A 11 2.02 15.28 -15.88
CA ASP A 11 2.17 16.08 -17.10
C ASP A 11 1.35 15.52 -18.27
N ILE A 12 1.15 14.19 -18.32
CA ILE A 12 0.32 13.52 -19.33
C ILE A 12 -1.15 13.31 -18.91
N GLY A 13 -1.56 13.88 -17.76
CA GLY A 13 -2.95 13.89 -17.32
C GLY A 13 -3.40 12.66 -16.53
N CYS A 14 -2.49 11.84 -16.00
CA CYS A 14 -2.88 10.77 -15.07
C CYS A 14 -3.43 11.35 -13.77
N THR A 15 -4.44 10.69 -13.22
CA THR A 15 -5.03 11.03 -11.91
C THR A 15 -4.60 10.10 -10.78
N ALA A 16 -4.04 8.94 -11.13
CA ALA A 16 -3.52 7.95 -10.18
C ALA A 16 -2.30 7.24 -10.72
N ILE A 17 -1.46 6.77 -9.80
CA ILE A 17 -0.33 5.88 -10.11
C ILE A 17 -0.32 4.68 -9.17
N MET A 18 0.14 3.54 -9.66
CA MET A 18 0.40 2.37 -8.85
C MET A 18 1.91 2.15 -8.72
N ILE A 19 2.42 2.25 -7.49
CA ILE A 19 3.81 1.97 -7.16
C ILE A 19 3.93 0.46 -6.95
N SER A 20 4.57 -0.22 -7.90
CA SER A 20 4.66 -1.68 -7.92
C SER A 20 6.01 -2.16 -8.45
N ASN A 21 6.58 -3.19 -7.84
CA ASN A 21 7.70 -3.96 -8.39
C ASN A 21 7.24 -5.29 -9.00
N HIS A 22 5.94 -5.44 -9.23
CA HIS A 22 5.33 -6.67 -9.76
C HIS A 22 5.69 -7.93 -8.93
N GLY A 23 5.88 -7.76 -7.61
CA GLY A 23 6.29 -8.86 -6.72
C GLY A 23 7.71 -9.38 -6.98
N GLY A 24 8.59 -8.60 -7.62
CA GLY A 24 9.95 -8.97 -7.99
C GLY A 24 10.05 -9.85 -9.24
N ARG A 25 8.94 -10.09 -9.95
CA ARG A 25 8.92 -11.04 -11.08
C ARG A 25 9.59 -10.50 -12.35
N GLN A 26 9.50 -9.18 -12.60
CA GLN A 26 10.05 -8.59 -13.82
C GLN A 26 11.50 -8.17 -13.63
N LEU A 27 11.78 -7.44 -12.57
CA LEU A 27 13.13 -7.02 -12.21
C LEU A 27 13.38 -7.41 -10.76
N ASP A 28 14.13 -8.47 -10.57
CA ASP A 28 14.63 -8.85 -9.25
C ASP A 28 15.63 -7.82 -8.74
N GLY A 29 15.63 -7.57 -7.45
CA GLY A 29 16.48 -6.54 -6.86
C GLY A 29 16.00 -5.09 -7.06
N SER A 30 14.82 -4.86 -7.65
CA SER A 30 14.19 -3.53 -7.65
C SER A 30 13.83 -3.12 -6.21
N ARG A 31 13.77 -1.79 -5.98
CA ARG A 31 13.42 -1.26 -4.65
C ARG A 31 12.06 -1.74 -4.18
N SER A 32 11.90 -1.85 -2.87
CA SER A 32 10.60 -2.10 -2.26
C SER A 32 9.62 -0.96 -2.64
N PRO A 33 8.41 -1.28 -3.10
CA PRO A 33 7.40 -0.26 -3.38
C PRO A 33 7.09 0.62 -2.18
N PHE A 34 7.05 0.05 -0.97
CA PHE A 34 6.79 0.81 0.26
C PHE A 34 7.82 1.91 0.48
N ASP A 35 9.11 1.65 0.20
CA ASP A 35 10.19 2.62 0.40
C ASP A 35 10.12 3.82 -0.57
N GLN A 36 9.30 3.72 -1.62
CA GLN A 36 9.09 4.79 -2.59
C GLN A 36 7.86 5.66 -2.28
N VAL A 37 6.92 5.18 -1.46
CA VAL A 37 5.63 5.85 -1.21
C VAL A 37 5.84 7.28 -0.73
N LYS A 38 6.61 7.46 0.34
CA LYS A 38 6.81 8.79 0.92
C LYS A 38 7.45 9.77 -0.06
N ALA A 39 8.55 9.38 -0.70
CA ALA A 39 9.26 10.26 -1.62
C ALA A 39 8.38 10.67 -2.81
N ILE A 40 7.57 9.75 -3.32
CA ILE A 40 6.63 10.04 -4.41
C ILE A 40 5.49 10.92 -3.91
N ARG A 41 4.87 10.61 -2.77
CA ARG A 41 3.80 11.44 -2.20
C ARG A 41 4.25 12.87 -1.93
N ASP A 42 5.43 13.05 -1.32
CA ASP A 42 6.00 14.38 -1.06
C ASP A 42 6.21 15.18 -2.37
N ALA A 43 6.57 14.51 -3.45
CA ALA A 43 6.83 15.16 -4.74
C ALA A 43 5.58 15.48 -5.56
N VAL A 44 4.50 14.67 -5.43
CA VAL A 44 3.28 14.84 -6.25
C VAL A 44 2.16 15.54 -5.47
N GLY A 45 2.21 15.55 -4.13
CA GLY A 45 1.16 16.09 -3.29
C GLY A 45 -0.20 15.46 -3.59
N ASP A 46 -1.24 16.27 -3.62
CA ASP A 46 -2.61 15.81 -3.90
C ASP A 46 -2.96 15.76 -5.40
N LYS A 47 -1.96 15.94 -6.29
CA LYS A 47 -2.18 15.90 -7.74
C LYS A 47 -2.39 14.50 -8.29
N LEU A 48 -1.94 13.47 -7.55
CA LEU A 48 -2.08 12.06 -7.91
C LEU A 48 -2.55 11.23 -6.73
N GLU A 49 -3.46 10.32 -6.98
CA GLU A 49 -3.70 9.18 -6.09
C GLU A 49 -2.51 8.22 -6.15
N VAL A 50 -2.01 7.82 -4.98
CA VAL A 50 -0.86 6.92 -4.88
C VAL A 50 -1.32 5.57 -4.34
N ILE A 51 -1.27 4.54 -5.18
CA ILE A 51 -1.65 3.18 -4.83
C ILE A 51 -0.38 2.36 -4.59
N LEU A 52 -0.24 1.79 -3.39
CA LEU A 52 0.85 0.85 -3.11
C LEU A 52 0.47 -0.55 -3.55
N ASP A 53 1.27 -1.16 -4.43
CA ASP A 53 1.18 -2.57 -4.79
C ASP A 53 2.50 -3.30 -4.52
N GLY A 54 2.40 -4.47 -3.94
CA GLY A 54 3.54 -5.32 -3.61
C GLY A 54 3.85 -5.39 -2.12
N GLY A 55 4.02 -6.62 -1.63
CA GLY A 55 4.35 -6.89 -0.23
C GLY A 55 3.17 -6.78 0.77
N VAL A 56 2.03 -6.30 0.37
CA VAL A 56 0.83 -6.20 1.24
C VAL A 56 0.23 -7.59 1.46
N ARG A 57 0.19 -8.04 2.70
CA ARG A 57 -0.27 -9.39 3.09
C ARG A 57 -1.20 -9.41 4.29
N ARG A 58 -1.32 -8.30 5.01
CA ARG A 58 -2.08 -8.19 6.25
C ARG A 58 -2.47 -6.73 6.53
N GLY A 59 -3.45 -6.53 7.41
CA GLY A 59 -3.99 -5.21 7.73
C GLY A 59 -2.95 -4.20 8.23
N THR A 60 -1.95 -4.66 8.99
CA THR A 60 -0.85 -3.78 9.45
C THR A 60 -0.06 -3.18 8.29
N HIS A 61 0.13 -3.93 7.18
CA HIS A 61 0.81 -3.39 6.00
C HIS A 61 -0.01 -2.29 5.33
N VAL A 62 -1.34 -2.44 5.30
CA VAL A 62 -2.25 -1.41 4.79
C VAL A 62 -2.13 -0.12 5.62
N LEU A 63 -2.21 -0.23 6.95
CA LEU A 63 -2.09 0.93 7.85
C LEU A 63 -0.76 1.65 7.68
N LYS A 64 0.34 0.91 7.56
CA LYS A 64 1.67 1.50 7.32
C LYS A 64 1.73 2.23 5.98
N ALA A 65 1.15 1.66 4.92
CA ALA A 65 1.14 2.29 3.61
C ALA A 65 0.33 3.59 3.60
N LEU A 66 -0.85 3.59 4.23
CA LEU A 66 -1.67 4.79 4.36
C LEU A 66 -0.95 5.86 5.19
N ALA A 67 -0.33 5.49 6.31
CA ALA A 67 0.45 6.39 7.14
C ALA A 67 1.67 6.98 6.41
N ALA A 68 2.27 6.23 5.46
CA ALA A 68 3.35 6.71 4.60
C ALA A 68 2.87 7.62 3.45
N GLY A 69 1.55 7.80 3.29
CA GLY A 69 0.97 8.69 2.30
C GLY A 69 0.36 7.99 1.07
N ALA A 70 0.22 6.66 1.06
CA ALA A 70 -0.55 5.98 0.05
C ALA A 70 -2.04 6.28 0.22
N THR A 71 -2.78 6.38 -0.89
CA THR A 71 -4.23 6.54 -0.90
C THR A 71 -4.95 5.20 -0.77
N ALA A 72 -4.36 4.16 -1.36
CA ALA A 72 -4.90 2.80 -1.35
C ALA A 72 -3.79 1.76 -1.45
N CYS A 73 -4.15 0.50 -1.19
CA CYS A 73 -3.27 -0.65 -1.36
C CYS A 73 -3.87 -1.67 -2.33
N SER A 74 -2.98 -2.30 -3.10
CA SER A 74 -3.26 -3.47 -3.91
C SER A 74 -2.44 -4.66 -3.43
N PHE A 75 -2.91 -5.87 -3.66
CA PHE A 75 -2.17 -7.08 -3.35
C PHE A 75 -2.53 -8.23 -4.29
N GLY A 76 -1.53 -8.90 -4.85
CA GLY A 76 -1.68 -10.06 -5.74
C GLY A 76 -1.46 -11.38 -5.01
N LYS A 77 -0.25 -11.63 -4.50
CA LYS A 77 0.13 -12.93 -3.94
C LYS A 77 -0.73 -13.38 -2.76
N ALA A 78 -1.13 -12.47 -1.86
CA ALA A 78 -2.00 -12.82 -0.75
C ALA A 78 -3.36 -13.33 -1.23
N PHE A 79 -3.93 -12.68 -2.25
CA PHE A 79 -5.16 -13.12 -2.91
C PHE A 79 -4.99 -14.49 -3.57
N LEU A 80 -3.95 -14.65 -4.40
CA LEU A 80 -3.70 -15.90 -5.14
C LEU A 80 -3.49 -17.10 -4.22
N PHE A 81 -2.72 -16.94 -3.15
CA PHE A 81 -2.49 -18.01 -2.18
C PHE A 81 -3.75 -18.36 -1.41
N SER A 82 -4.55 -17.38 -1.04
CA SER A 82 -5.82 -17.63 -0.34
C SER A 82 -6.85 -18.29 -1.26
N LEU A 83 -6.89 -17.90 -2.53
CA LEU A 83 -7.72 -18.53 -3.55
C LEU A 83 -7.29 -19.99 -3.77
N GLY A 84 -6.00 -20.25 -3.91
CA GLY A 84 -5.46 -21.60 -4.10
C GLY A 84 -5.66 -22.51 -2.88
N ALA A 85 -5.63 -21.95 -1.67
CA ALA A 85 -5.78 -22.73 -0.43
C ALA A 85 -7.25 -23.06 -0.09
N GLY A 86 -8.21 -22.20 -0.44
CA GLY A 86 -9.59 -22.36 0.03
C GLY A 86 -10.66 -21.75 -0.90
N GLY A 87 -10.32 -21.50 -2.16
CA GLY A 87 -11.27 -20.94 -3.12
C GLY A 87 -11.85 -19.60 -2.64
N GLN A 88 -13.13 -19.40 -2.89
CA GLN A 88 -13.85 -18.20 -2.46
C GLN A 88 -13.76 -17.99 -0.95
N GLN A 89 -13.95 -19.04 -0.15
CA GLN A 89 -13.91 -18.96 1.31
C GLN A 89 -12.53 -18.55 1.83
N GLY A 90 -11.46 -18.98 1.16
CA GLY A 90 -10.09 -18.57 1.47
C GLY A 90 -9.89 -17.06 1.25
N VAL A 91 -10.42 -16.52 0.16
CA VAL A 91 -10.36 -15.08 -0.13
C VAL A 91 -11.20 -14.27 0.86
N GLU A 92 -12.42 -14.71 1.15
CA GLU A 92 -13.27 -14.07 2.16
C GLU A 92 -12.59 -14.03 3.53
N LYS A 93 -11.96 -15.14 3.93
CA LYS A 93 -11.22 -15.21 5.19
C LYS A 93 -10.01 -14.27 5.21
N LEU A 94 -9.27 -14.15 4.11
CA LEU A 94 -8.17 -13.19 3.98
C LEU A 94 -8.68 -11.76 4.20
N LEU A 95 -9.73 -11.36 3.50
CA LEU A 95 -10.29 -10.01 3.59
C LEU A 95 -10.82 -9.72 4.99
N GLN A 96 -11.54 -10.68 5.60
CA GLN A 96 -12.03 -10.55 6.96
C GLN A 96 -10.87 -10.38 7.96
N ASN A 97 -9.84 -11.20 7.87
CA ASN A 97 -8.67 -11.11 8.74
C ASN A 97 -7.95 -9.76 8.58
N MET A 98 -7.79 -9.25 7.35
CA MET A 98 -7.21 -7.93 7.10
C MET A 98 -8.06 -6.82 7.72
N HIS A 99 -9.37 -6.87 7.53
CA HIS A 99 -10.29 -5.89 8.10
C HIS A 99 -10.24 -5.88 9.64
N ASP A 100 -10.30 -7.05 10.26
CA ASP A 100 -10.26 -7.18 11.72
C ASP A 100 -8.92 -6.68 12.29
N GLU A 101 -7.81 -6.96 11.60
CA GLU A 101 -6.49 -6.47 11.98
C GLU A 101 -6.39 -4.94 11.85
N ILE A 102 -6.91 -4.37 10.76
CA ILE A 102 -6.97 -2.91 10.56
C ILE A 102 -7.75 -2.27 11.72
N ARG A 103 -8.97 -2.74 11.96
CA ARG A 103 -9.84 -2.21 13.02
C ARG A 103 -9.18 -2.28 14.39
N ARG A 104 -8.66 -3.43 14.76
CA ARG A 104 -7.97 -3.63 16.06
C ARG A 104 -6.79 -2.69 16.21
N ASN A 105 -5.95 -2.59 15.19
CA ASN A 105 -4.75 -1.76 15.27
C ASN A 105 -5.09 -0.27 15.29
N MET A 106 -6.10 0.18 14.57
CA MET A 106 -6.59 1.56 14.66
C MET A 106 -7.07 1.90 16.07
N ILE A 107 -7.81 1.00 16.71
CA ILE A 107 -8.24 1.18 18.12
C ILE A 107 -7.03 1.33 19.03
N LEU A 108 -6.03 0.44 18.90
CA LEU A 108 -4.82 0.46 19.72
C LEU A 108 -3.96 1.72 19.51
N MET A 109 -4.00 2.29 18.31
CA MET A 109 -3.31 3.54 17.98
C MET A 109 -4.12 4.81 18.31
N GLY A 110 -5.36 4.67 18.78
CA GLY A 110 -6.26 5.80 19.05
C GLY A 110 -6.76 6.51 17.79
N CYS A 111 -6.74 5.84 16.63
CA CYS A 111 -7.22 6.38 15.37
C CYS A 111 -8.72 6.07 15.20
N LYS A 112 -9.55 7.09 15.07
CA LYS A 112 -11.00 6.96 14.83
C LYS A 112 -11.33 6.72 13.35
N SER A 113 -10.48 7.19 12.46
CA SER A 113 -10.62 7.14 11.02
C SER A 113 -9.27 6.84 10.37
N ILE A 114 -9.29 6.28 9.15
CA ILE A 114 -8.08 6.15 8.32
C ILE A 114 -7.44 7.50 7.99
N ARG A 115 -8.21 8.59 8.09
CA ARG A 115 -7.71 9.96 7.91
C ARG A 115 -6.84 10.45 9.05
N ASP A 116 -6.86 9.75 10.20
CA ASP A 116 -6.01 10.05 11.36
C ASP A 116 -4.63 9.39 11.24
N LEU A 117 -4.42 8.62 10.16
CA LEU A 117 -3.14 7.97 9.88
C LEU A 117 -2.21 8.95 9.18
N ASP A 118 -1.09 9.20 9.79
CA ASP A 118 -0.01 10.03 9.27
C ASP A 118 1.36 9.42 9.59
N GLU A 119 2.41 10.06 9.14
CA GLU A 119 3.79 9.60 9.32
C GLU A 119 4.21 9.44 10.79
N SER A 120 3.57 10.14 11.72
CA SER A 120 3.86 10.00 13.16
C SER A 120 3.49 8.61 13.72
N LYS A 121 2.68 7.85 12.99
CA LYS A 121 2.23 6.51 13.37
C LYS A 121 3.19 5.40 12.94
N ILE A 122 4.24 5.71 12.20
CA ILE A 122 5.20 4.74 11.68
C ILE A 122 6.64 5.14 11.99
N ILE A 123 7.48 4.13 12.12
CA ILE A 123 8.94 4.30 12.28
C ILE A 123 9.62 3.52 11.16
N TYR A 124 10.44 4.20 10.37
CA TYR A 124 11.30 3.55 9.38
C TYR A 124 12.53 2.98 10.07
N ARG A 125 12.79 1.70 9.87
CA ARG A 125 14.07 1.12 10.29
C ARG A 125 15.14 1.52 9.26
N ARG A 126 16.22 2.08 9.76
CA ARG A 126 17.43 2.36 9.00
C ARG A 126 18.31 1.12 8.95
#